data_926180fc5cc1346bdb4666770f2d10f1
#
_entry.id   926180fc5cc1346bdb4666770f2d10f1
#
_cell.length_a   1.000
_cell.length_b   1.000
_cell.length_c   1.000
_cell.angle_alpha   90.00
_cell.angle_beta   90.00
_cell.angle_gamma   90.00
#
_symmetry.space_group_name_H-M   'P 1'
#
loop_
_entity.id
_entity.type
_entity.pdbx_description
1 polymer ?
#
loop_
_entity_poly.entity_id
_entity_poly.type
_entity_poly.pdbx_seq_one_letter_code
_entity_poly.pdbx_strand_id
1 'polypeptide(L)'
;MKKINVLLAEDHTIVREGLHKMLELDPDLAVIGEARDGRQAVTMATELRPDVVLMDIAMPGLNGLEATRQLVKTCPDIRILILTAHNDDAYVQKAIDCGASGFLLKQTSANDVCGAIHKVHKGEKLFSSSVAKRLVRNDPHASGRPSSLQKTKTTLTSREMEVLQLIAEGKANKETAADLNISIKTVEKHRSSLMEKLNIHDTASLTRHAIAAGIIESSVQITIL
;
A
#
# COMPACT_ATOMS: atom_id res chain seq x y z
N MET A 1 30.46 5.06 6.34
CA MET A 1 29.66 4.59 5.20
C MET A 1 28.43 5.48 5.07
N LYS A 2 27.85 5.67 3.88
CA LYS A 2 26.59 6.42 3.73
C LYS A 2 25.46 5.56 4.31
N LYS A 3 24.68 6.11 5.25
CA LYS A 3 23.54 5.41 5.83
C LYS A 3 22.42 5.24 4.79
N ILE A 4 21.63 4.19 4.95
CA ILE A 4 20.40 3.98 4.17
C ILE A 4 19.31 4.87 4.77
N ASN A 5 18.80 5.78 3.97
CA ASN A 5 17.73 6.69 4.37
C ASN A 5 16.39 5.99 4.30
N VAL A 6 15.67 5.92 5.41
CA VAL A 6 14.40 5.24 5.54
C VAL A 6 13.28 6.25 5.84
N LEU A 7 12.18 6.18 5.10
CA LEU A 7 10.92 6.84 5.42
C LEU A 7 9.99 5.82 6.05
N LEU A 8 9.43 6.11 7.22
CA LEU A 8 8.39 5.31 7.87
C LEU A 8 7.00 5.82 7.48
N ALA A 9 6.11 4.94 7.06
CA ALA A 9 4.70 5.24 6.80
C ALA A 9 3.82 4.26 7.59
N GLU A 10 3.25 4.75 8.69
CA GLU A 10 2.48 3.98 9.69
C GLU A 10 1.55 4.95 10.42
N ASP A 11 0.25 4.66 10.47
CA ASP A 11 -0.74 5.51 11.12
C ASP A 11 -0.78 5.33 12.65
N HIS A 12 -0.46 4.12 13.16
CA HIS A 12 -0.44 3.83 14.59
C HIS A 12 0.80 4.43 15.27
N THR A 13 0.60 5.43 16.11
CA THR A 13 1.70 6.17 16.78
C THR A 13 2.67 5.26 17.53
N ILE A 14 2.14 4.33 18.34
CA ILE A 14 3.01 3.42 19.16
C ILE A 14 3.84 2.52 18.25
N VAL A 15 3.27 2.00 17.16
CA VAL A 15 3.98 1.14 16.21
C VAL A 15 5.06 1.95 15.50
N ARG A 16 4.73 3.15 15.03
CA ARG A 16 5.66 4.05 14.34
C ARG A 16 6.85 4.44 15.22
N GLU A 17 6.59 4.86 16.46
CA GLU A 17 7.64 5.17 17.43
C GLU A 17 8.51 3.95 17.77
N GLY A 18 7.90 2.78 17.90
CA GLY A 18 8.61 1.52 18.12
C GLY A 18 9.52 1.16 16.95
N LEU A 19 9.01 1.26 15.72
CA LEU A 19 9.78 1.04 14.49
C LEU A 19 10.94 2.04 14.36
N HIS A 20 10.70 3.32 14.65
CA HIS A 20 11.73 4.34 14.63
C HIS A 20 12.88 3.96 15.57
N LYS A 21 12.58 3.74 16.85
CA LYS A 21 13.61 3.34 17.85
C LYS A 21 14.34 2.07 17.48
N MET A 22 13.63 1.10 16.93
CA MET A 22 14.20 -0.16 16.46
C MET A 22 15.21 0.08 15.33
N LEU A 23 14.85 0.90 14.33
CA LEU A 23 15.74 1.20 13.21
C LEU A 23 16.96 2.04 13.62
N GLU A 24 16.84 2.92 14.64
CA GLU A 24 17.95 3.69 15.18
C GLU A 24 19.06 2.81 15.83
N LEU A 25 18.72 1.56 16.24
CA LEU A 25 19.71 0.61 16.78
C LEU A 25 20.65 0.08 15.70
N ASP A 26 20.28 0.15 14.43
CA ASP A 26 21.15 -0.22 13.31
C ASP A 26 21.95 1.00 12.85
N PRO A 27 23.29 1.01 13.02
CA PRO A 27 24.13 2.17 12.73
C PRO A 27 24.14 2.55 11.25
N ASP A 28 23.77 1.64 10.35
CA ASP A 28 23.76 1.85 8.92
C ASP A 28 22.41 2.38 8.41
N LEU A 29 21.38 2.48 9.27
CA LEU A 29 20.07 3.04 8.93
C LEU A 29 19.90 4.46 9.47
N ALA A 30 19.08 5.25 8.80
CA ALA A 30 18.67 6.58 9.26
C ALA A 30 17.21 6.82 8.90
N VAL A 31 16.33 6.99 9.89
CA VAL A 31 14.96 7.43 9.66
C VAL A 31 14.98 8.93 9.35
N ILE A 32 14.62 9.30 8.12
CA ILE A 32 14.66 10.69 7.65
C ILE A 32 13.26 11.34 7.62
N GLY A 33 12.21 10.58 7.91
CA GLY A 33 10.86 11.09 7.99
C GLY A 33 9.87 10.04 8.45
N GLU A 34 8.71 10.53 8.90
CA GLU A 34 7.59 9.73 9.37
C GLU A 34 6.28 10.26 8.75
N ALA A 35 5.55 9.40 8.09
CA ALA A 35 4.22 9.67 7.52
C ALA A 35 3.15 8.90 8.30
N ARG A 36 1.97 9.49 8.45
CA ARG A 36 0.83 8.93 9.18
C ARG A 36 -0.29 8.43 8.26
N ASP A 37 -0.13 8.65 6.97
CA ASP A 37 -1.03 8.21 5.92
C ASP A 37 -0.29 8.11 4.59
N GLY A 38 -0.91 7.49 3.61
CA GLY A 38 -0.28 7.27 2.31
C GLY A 38 -0.01 8.55 1.52
N ARG A 39 -0.80 9.63 1.73
CA ARG A 39 -0.58 10.92 1.04
C ARG A 39 0.66 11.60 1.55
N GLN A 40 0.83 11.65 2.88
CA GLN A 40 2.04 12.15 3.50
C GLN A 40 3.24 11.32 3.04
N ALA A 41 3.11 9.98 2.99
CA ALA A 41 4.18 9.11 2.51
C ALA A 41 4.60 9.45 1.07
N VAL A 42 3.65 9.66 0.16
CA VAL A 42 3.94 10.04 -1.23
C VAL A 42 4.60 11.43 -1.31
N THR A 43 4.08 12.41 -0.58
CA THR A 43 4.64 13.77 -0.55
C THR A 43 6.06 13.77 -0.01
N MET A 44 6.26 13.19 1.19
CA MET A 44 7.56 13.16 1.84
C MET A 44 8.59 12.34 1.07
N ALA A 45 8.20 11.21 0.47
CA ALA A 45 9.11 10.41 -0.35
C ALA A 45 9.55 11.18 -1.61
N THR A 46 8.67 12.00 -2.19
CA THR A 46 9.00 12.84 -3.35
C THR A 46 9.99 13.94 -2.97
N GLU A 47 9.85 14.54 -1.78
CA GLU A 47 10.69 15.62 -1.29
C GLU A 47 12.03 15.11 -0.73
N LEU A 48 11.98 14.11 0.15
CA LEU A 48 13.14 13.61 0.90
C LEU A 48 13.99 12.60 0.13
N ARG A 49 13.42 11.96 -0.90
CA ARG A 49 14.08 10.93 -1.72
C ARG A 49 14.76 9.85 -0.88
N PRO A 50 14.02 9.14 -0.01
CA PRO A 50 14.58 8.06 0.79
C PRO A 50 15.09 6.92 -0.12
N ASP A 51 16.04 6.13 0.39
CA ASP A 51 16.48 4.91 -0.28
C ASP A 51 15.43 3.80 -0.15
N VAL A 52 14.76 3.74 1.01
CA VAL A 52 13.71 2.74 1.32
C VAL A 52 12.51 3.42 1.99
N VAL A 53 11.31 3.04 1.59
CA VAL A 53 10.07 3.36 2.33
C VAL A 53 9.58 2.08 3.01
N LEU A 54 9.47 2.11 4.33
CA LEU A 54 8.77 1.07 5.10
C LEU A 54 7.31 1.49 5.22
N MET A 55 6.41 0.75 4.57
CA MET A 55 5.04 1.16 4.27
C MET A 55 4.03 0.20 4.89
N ASP A 56 3.18 0.69 5.78
CA ASP A 56 1.99 -0.07 6.16
C ASP A 56 0.93 -0.05 5.05
N ILE A 57 0.10 -1.08 4.99
CA ILE A 57 -1.03 -1.15 4.04
C ILE A 57 -2.22 -0.35 4.57
N ALA A 58 -2.59 -0.57 5.83
CA ALA A 58 -3.84 -0.09 6.40
C ALA A 58 -3.67 1.32 6.96
N MET A 59 -3.65 2.30 6.08
CA MET A 59 -3.57 3.72 6.45
C MET A 59 -4.80 4.48 5.96
N PRO A 60 -5.26 5.50 6.72
CA PRO A 60 -6.44 6.30 6.35
C PRO A 60 -6.21 7.16 5.10
N GLY A 61 -7.28 7.45 4.39
CA GLY A 61 -7.34 8.38 3.26
C GLY A 61 -6.66 7.92 1.98
N LEU A 62 -5.45 7.36 2.06
CA LEU A 62 -4.73 6.69 0.99
C LEU A 62 -3.97 5.50 1.58
N ASN A 63 -4.39 4.28 1.24
CA ASN A 63 -3.73 3.07 1.73
C ASN A 63 -2.33 2.87 1.12
N GLY A 64 -1.51 2.05 1.79
CA GLY A 64 -0.12 1.84 1.40
C GLY A 64 0.06 1.15 0.04
N LEU A 65 -0.90 0.35 -0.42
CA LEU A 65 -0.84 -0.27 -1.75
C LEU A 65 -0.98 0.77 -2.86
N GLU A 66 -1.93 1.69 -2.72
CA GLU A 66 -2.12 2.77 -3.68
C GLU A 66 -0.99 3.80 -3.60
N ALA A 67 -0.51 4.12 -2.38
CA ALA A 67 0.69 4.95 -2.18
C ALA A 67 1.91 4.31 -2.87
N THR A 68 2.10 3.00 -2.72
CA THR A 68 3.15 2.24 -3.41
C THR A 68 3.04 2.38 -4.93
N ARG A 69 1.84 2.21 -5.50
CA ARG A 69 1.61 2.34 -6.94
C ARG A 69 1.95 3.73 -7.46
N GLN A 70 1.64 4.77 -6.69
CA GLN A 70 1.98 6.16 -7.03
C GLN A 70 3.49 6.39 -6.96
N LEU A 71 4.15 5.93 -5.89
CA LEU A 71 5.59 6.09 -5.70
C LEU A 71 6.43 5.38 -6.76
N VAL A 72 6.07 4.17 -7.14
CA VAL A 72 6.78 3.43 -8.20
C VAL A 72 6.76 4.18 -9.54
N LYS A 73 5.69 4.95 -9.81
CA LYS A 73 5.58 5.76 -11.03
C LYS A 73 6.35 7.07 -10.95
N THR A 74 6.36 7.72 -9.78
CA THR A 74 6.93 9.07 -9.61
C THR A 74 8.37 9.04 -9.12
N CYS A 75 8.76 8.00 -8.42
CA CYS A 75 10.07 7.84 -7.78
C CYS A 75 10.59 6.41 -7.97
N PRO A 76 10.97 5.98 -9.19
CA PRO A 76 11.29 4.57 -9.51
C PRO A 76 12.53 4.04 -8.80
N ASP A 77 13.39 4.91 -8.31
CA ASP A 77 14.63 4.54 -7.60
C ASP A 77 14.38 4.13 -6.14
N ILE A 78 13.25 4.56 -5.56
CA ILE A 78 12.89 4.27 -4.17
C ILE A 78 12.47 2.80 -4.05
N ARG A 79 12.99 2.10 -3.05
CA ARG A 79 12.56 0.74 -2.72
C ARG A 79 11.43 0.78 -1.71
N ILE A 80 10.38 0.00 -1.93
CA ILE A 80 9.21 -0.01 -1.04
C ILE A 80 9.10 -1.40 -0.41
N LEU A 81 9.22 -1.42 0.91
CA LEU A 81 9.06 -2.60 1.75
C LEU A 81 7.75 -2.49 2.51
N ILE A 82 6.79 -3.34 2.16
CA ILE A 82 5.50 -3.39 2.86
C ILE A 82 5.68 -4.07 4.21
N LEU A 83 5.14 -3.47 5.26
CA LEU A 83 5.06 -4.03 6.62
C LEU A 83 3.61 -3.98 7.09
N THR A 84 2.97 -5.13 7.30
CA THR A 84 1.53 -5.21 7.57
C THR A 84 1.18 -6.29 8.59
N ALA A 85 0.03 -6.15 9.25
CA ALA A 85 -0.53 -7.20 10.11
C ALA A 85 -1.19 -8.34 9.31
N HIS A 86 -1.51 -8.13 8.04
CA HIS A 86 -2.20 -9.10 7.20
C HIS A 86 -1.25 -10.15 6.62
N ASN A 87 -1.60 -11.40 6.84
CA ASN A 87 -0.81 -12.57 6.40
C ASN A 87 -1.46 -13.30 5.17
N ASP A 88 -2.43 -12.70 4.49
CA ASP A 88 -3.12 -13.30 3.36
C ASP A 88 -2.29 -13.16 2.07
N ASP A 89 -2.11 -14.27 1.33
CA ASP A 89 -1.43 -14.33 0.03
C ASP A 89 -2.02 -13.31 -0.98
N ALA A 90 -3.28 -12.92 -0.84
CA ALA A 90 -3.92 -11.92 -1.68
C ALA A 90 -3.29 -10.52 -1.49
N TYR A 91 -2.89 -10.15 -0.28
CA TYR A 91 -2.19 -8.88 -0.03
C TYR A 91 -0.78 -8.90 -0.59
N VAL A 92 -0.08 -10.02 -0.46
CA VAL A 92 1.26 -10.18 -1.04
C VAL A 92 1.20 -10.03 -2.55
N GLN A 93 0.23 -10.65 -3.23
CA GLN A 93 0.06 -10.52 -4.68
C GLN A 93 -0.24 -9.06 -5.07
N LYS A 94 -1.11 -8.36 -4.34
CA LYS A 94 -1.39 -6.94 -4.60
C LYS A 94 -0.17 -6.05 -4.41
N ALA A 95 0.65 -6.31 -3.37
CA ALA A 95 1.89 -5.58 -3.14
C ALA A 95 2.85 -5.73 -4.32
N ILE A 96 2.97 -6.94 -4.86
CA ILE A 96 3.76 -7.24 -6.06
C ILE A 96 3.21 -6.50 -7.27
N ASP A 97 1.90 -6.57 -7.50
CA ASP A 97 1.21 -5.92 -8.62
C ASP A 97 1.33 -4.38 -8.56
N CYS A 98 1.46 -3.82 -7.35
CA CYS A 98 1.74 -2.40 -7.12
C CYS A 98 3.22 -2.03 -7.30
N GLY A 99 4.12 -3.02 -7.39
CA GLY A 99 5.55 -2.80 -7.62
C GLY A 99 6.39 -2.72 -6.34
N ALA A 100 5.90 -3.21 -5.21
CA ALA A 100 6.70 -3.30 -3.98
C ALA A 100 7.97 -4.12 -4.19
N SER A 101 9.01 -3.81 -3.42
CA SER A 101 10.29 -4.52 -3.41
C SER A 101 10.28 -5.71 -2.44
N GLY A 102 9.41 -5.69 -1.44
CA GLY A 102 9.27 -6.75 -0.47
C GLY A 102 8.02 -6.62 0.38
N PHE A 103 7.75 -7.69 1.13
CA PHE A 103 6.58 -7.79 2.00
C PHE A 103 6.96 -8.52 3.29
N LEU A 104 6.67 -7.91 4.44
CA LEU A 104 6.90 -8.44 5.77
C LEU A 104 5.64 -8.34 6.63
N LEU A 105 5.54 -9.21 7.60
CA LEU A 105 4.52 -9.13 8.65
C LEU A 105 5.02 -8.27 9.82
N LYS A 106 4.13 -7.50 10.46
CA LYS A 106 4.45 -6.71 11.69
C LYS A 106 4.91 -7.60 12.86
N GLN A 107 4.73 -8.92 12.77
CA GLN A 107 5.23 -9.91 13.72
C GLN A 107 6.70 -10.30 13.46
N THR A 108 7.29 -9.81 12.39
CA THR A 108 8.69 -10.08 12.03
C THR A 108 9.62 -9.44 13.08
N SER A 109 10.72 -10.13 13.41
CA SER A 109 11.68 -9.62 14.41
C SER A 109 12.36 -8.33 13.93
N ALA A 110 12.80 -7.50 14.89
CA ALA A 110 13.53 -6.27 14.61
C ALA A 110 14.73 -6.48 13.67
N ASN A 111 15.53 -7.51 13.96
CA ASN A 111 16.72 -7.85 13.17
C ASN A 111 16.35 -8.24 11.73
N ASP A 112 15.24 -8.96 11.55
CA ASP A 112 14.79 -9.38 10.23
C ASP A 112 14.25 -8.19 9.41
N VAL A 113 13.61 -7.21 10.07
CA VAL A 113 13.17 -5.97 9.41
C VAL A 113 14.38 -5.16 8.95
N CYS A 114 15.39 -4.94 9.80
CA CYS A 114 16.63 -4.26 9.42
C CYS A 114 17.33 -5.01 8.28
N GLY A 115 17.47 -6.34 8.40
CA GLY A 115 18.05 -7.18 7.36
C GLY A 115 17.29 -7.11 6.03
N ALA A 116 15.96 -6.99 6.07
CA ALA A 116 15.12 -6.82 4.89
C ALA A 116 15.35 -5.46 4.22
N ILE A 117 15.48 -4.37 5.01
CA ILE A 117 15.80 -3.04 4.48
C ILE A 117 17.14 -3.07 3.73
N HIS A 118 18.17 -3.69 4.30
CA HIS A 118 19.48 -3.84 3.65
C HIS A 118 19.39 -4.61 2.33
N LYS A 119 18.60 -5.69 2.30
CA LYS A 119 18.42 -6.52 1.09
C LYS A 119 17.67 -5.77 -0.02
N VAL A 120 16.52 -5.15 0.30
CA VAL A 120 15.76 -4.39 -0.70
C VAL A 120 16.54 -3.18 -1.22
N HIS A 121 17.34 -2.53 -0.38
CA HIS A 121 18.24 -1.46 -0.79
C HIS A 121 19.27 -1.94 -1.82
N LYS A 122 19.79 -3.18 -1.68
CA LYS A 122 20.67 -3.83 -2.67
C LYS A 122 19.93 -4.28 -3.94
N GLY A 123 18.61 -4.13 -4.01
CA GLY A 123 17.80 -4.51 -5.16
C GLY A 123 17.22 -5.92 -5.10
N GLU A 124 17.39 -6.64 -3.98
CA GLU A 124 16.77 -7.95 -3.79
C GLU A 124 15.26 -7.80 -3.59
N LYS A 125 14.48 -8.75 -4.12
CA LYS A 125 13.05 -8.83 -3.87
C LYS A 125 12.75 -9.83 -2.75
N LEU A 126 11.97 -9.37 -1.75
CA LEU A 126 11.67 -10.15 -0.55
C LEU A 126 10.17 -10.49 -0.48
N PHE A 127 9.81 -11.62 -1.06
CA PHE A 127 8.46 -12.18 -0.97
C PHE A 127 8.55 -13.64 -0.50
N SER A 128 7.50 -14.15 0.16
CA SER A 128 7.48 -15.53 0.61
C SER A 128 7.70 -16.52 -0.55
N SER A 129 8.34 -17.65 -0.26
CA SER A 129 8.70 -18.65 -1.28
C SER A 129 7.50 -19.24 -2.04
N SER A 130 6.31 -19.25 -1.45
CA SER A 130 5.06 -19.65 -2.09
C SER A 130 4.66 -18.68 -3.21
N VAL A 131 4.85 -17.38 -2.97
CA VAL A 131 4.52 -16.30 -3.91
C VAL A 131 5.63 -16.12 -4.94
N ALA A 132 6.90 -16.25 -4.53
CA ALA A 132 8.03 -16.19 -5.45
C ALA A 132 7.95 -17.27 -6.56
N LYS A 133 7.46 -18.46 -6.23
CA LYS A 133 7.21 -19.54 -7.22
C LYS A 133 6.09 -19.18 -8.22
N ARG A 134 5.12 -18.37 -7.84
CA ARG A 134 4.05 -17.88 -8.75
C ARG A 134 4.56 -16.79 -9.67
N LEU A 135 5.45 -15.92 -9.20
CA LEU A 135 6.08 -14.87 -10.03
C LEU A 135 6.88 -15.47 -11.17
N VAL A 136 7.64 -16.54 -10.90
CA VAL A 136 8.42 -17.25 -11.93
C VAL A 136 7.49 -17.93 -12.97
N ARG A 137 6.26 -18.29 -12.58
CA ARG A 137 5.25 -18.89 -13.50
C ARG A 137 4.52 -17.85 -14.36
N ASN A 138 4.47 -16.60 -13.93
CA ASN A 138 3.78 -15.51 -14.64
C ASN A 138 4.72 -14.64 -15.46
N ASP A 139 5.99 -15.04 -15.62
CA ASP A 139 6.91 -14.37 -16.53
C ASP A 139 6.46 -14.62 -17.99
N PRO A 140 6.04 -13.58 -18.74
CA PRO A 140 5.53 -13.74 -20.11
C PRO A 140 6.57 -14.32 -21.08
N HIS A 141 7.84 -14.35 -20.70
CA HIS A 141 8.91 -14.94 -21.51
C HIS A 141 9.13 -16.44 -21.25
N ALA A 142 8.49 -17.05 -20.24
CA ALA A 142 8.74 -18.46 -19.87
C ALA A 142 7.72 -19.46 -20.46
N SER A 143 6.62 -19.05 -21.05
CA SER A 143 5.66 -19.99 -21.66
C SER A 143 4.81 -19.32 -22.72
N GLY A 144 5.11 -19.63 -23.98
CA GLY A 144 4.33 -19.25 -25.16
C GLY A 144 2.98 -19.96 -25.27
N ARG A 145 2.04 -19.64 -24.35
CA ARG A 145 0.62 -19.98 -24.50
C ARG A 145 -0.22 -18.75 -24.20
N PRO A 146 -1.00 -18.23 -25.17
CA PRO A 146 -1.98 -17.21 -24.89
C PRO A 146 -3.07 -17.80 -23.98
N SER A 147 -3.08 -17.43 -22.71
CA SER A 147 -4.18 -17.68 -21.79
C SER A 147 -5.36 -16.79 -22.20
N SER A 148 -6.22 -17.34 -23.06
CA SER A 148 -7.48 -16.74 -23.49
C SER A 148 -8.56 -16.83 -22.42
N LEU A 149 -8.40 -16.16 -21.29
CA LEU A 149 -9.44 -15.83 -20.32
C LEU A 149 -9.01 -14.58 -19.52
N GLN A 150 -8.60 -13.52 -20.21
CA GLN A 150 -8.67 -12.19 -19.64
C GLN A 150 -10.16 -11.77 -19.62
N LYS A 151 -10.85 -12.14 -18.51
CA LYS A 151 -11.95 -11.28 -18.05
C LYS A 151 -11.32 -9.89 -17.92
N THR A 152 -11.81 -8.94 -18.69
CA THR A 152 -11.54 -7.52 -18.54
C THR A 152 -11.85 -7.14 -17.10
N LYS A 153 -10.86 -7.27 -16.18
CA LYS A 153 -10.94 -6.64 -14.87
C LYS A 153 -10.97 -5.16 -15.18
N THR A 154 -12.13 -4.57 -15.08
CA THR A 154 -12.32 -3.11 -15.12
C THR A 154 -11.56 -2.55 -13.93
N THR A 155 -10.29 -2.21 -14.17
CA THR A 155 -9.41 -1.71 -13.11
C THR A 155 -9.82 -0.28 -12.79
N LEU A 156 -10.07 -0.01 -11.51
CA LEU A 156 -10.26 1.36 -11.04
C LEU A 156 -8.97 2.18 -11.28
N THR A 157 -9.14 3.41 -11.67
CA THR A 157 -8.02 4.38 -11.70
C THR A 157 -7.57 4.70 -10.28
N SER A 158 -6.35 5.21 -10.10
CA SER A 158 -5.87 5.67 -8.78
C SER A 158 -6.87 6.61 -8.11
N ARG A 159 -7.46 7.54 -8.87
CA ARG A 159 -8.45 8.50 -8.34
C ARG A 159 -9.76 7.84 -7.92
N GLU A 160 -10.25 6.87 -8.67
CA GLU A 160 -11.44 6.09 -8.31
C GLU A 160 -11.17 5.21 -7.08
N MET A 161 -9.95 4.70 -6.92
CA MET A 161 -9.53 3.95 -5.75
C MET A 161 -9.50 4.82 -4.49
N GLU A 162 -8.97 6.04 -4.58
CA GLU A 162 -8.98 7.01 -3.49
C GLU A 162 -10.41 7.39 -3.08
N VAL A 163 -11.28 7.64 -4.07
CA VAL A 163 -12.70 7.94 -3.79
C VAL A 163 -13.39 6.73 -3.16
N LEU A 164 -13.13 5.52 -3.63
CA LEU A 164 -13.70 4.30 -3.04
C LEU A 164 -13.26 4.13 -1.59
N GLN A 165 -11.98 4.35 -1.28
CA GLN A 165 -11.48 4.27 0.08
C GLN A 165 -12.18 5.27 1.00
N LEU A 166 -12.23 6.56 0.62
CA LEU A 166 -12.87 7.60 1.44
C LEU A 166 -14.37 7.34 1.67
N ILE A 167 -15.08 6.84 0.64
CA ILE A 167 -16.48 6.42 0.79
C ILE A 167 -16.58 5.27 1.80
N ALA A 168 -15.71 4.29 1.72
CA ALA A 168 -15.71 3.12 2.59
C ALA A 168 -15.32 3.48 4.04
N GLU A 169 -14.52 4.53 4.24
CA GLU A 169 -14.22 5.16 5.53
C GLU A 169 -15.39 6.02 6.07
N GLY A 170 -16.50 6.12 5.34
CA GLY A 170 -17.69 6.86 5.77
C GLY A 170 -17.69 8.35 5.41
N LYS A 171 -16.74 8.83 4.62
CA LYS A 171 -16.67 10.24 4.22
C LYS A 171 -17.81 10.62 3.27
N ALA A 172 -18.46 11.75 3.55
CA ALA A 172 -19.41 12.36 2.62
C ALA A 172 -18.71 12.95 1.38
N ASN A 173 -19.44 13.15 0.29
CA ASN A 173 -18.89 13.73 -0.94
C ASN A 173 -18.19 15.07 -0.71
N LYS A 174 -18.69 15.90 0.23
CA LYS A 174 -18.10 17.19 0.59
C LYS A 174 -16.74 17.04 1.27
N GLU A 175 -16.63 16.10 2.20
CA GLU A 175 -15.38 15.78 2.91
C GLU A 175 -14.36 15.16 1.97
N THR A 176 -14.80 14.19 1.14
CA THR A 176 -13.99 13.59 0.07
C THR A 176 -13.47 14.65 -0.90
N ALA A 177 -14.28 15.65 -1.26
CA ALA A 177 -13.87 16.74 -2.14
C ALA A 177 -12.78 17.62 -1.49
N ALA A 178 -12.91 17.91 -0.19
CA ALA A 178 -11.91 18.64 0.57
C ALA A 178 -10.59 17.86 0.70
N ASP A 179 -10.65 16.58 1.11
CA ASP A 179 -9.48 15.72 1.27
C ASP A 179 -8.72 15.51 -0.05
N LEU A 180 -9.44 15.48 -1.16
CA LEU A 180 -8.88 15.29 -2.50
C LEU A 180 -8.53 16.60 -3.22
N ASN A 181 -8.88 17.75 -2.64
CA ASN A 181 -8.72 19.08 -3.23
C ASN A 181 -9.34 19.18 -4.64
N ILE A 182 -10.58 18.71 -4.79
CA ILE A 182 -11.38 18.76 -6.02
C ILE A 182 -12.80 19.22 -5.74
N SER A 183 -13.58 19.49 -6.80
CA SER A 183 -15.00 19.86 -6.63
C SER A 183 -15.86 18.66 -6.22
N ILE A 184 -16.95 18.91 -5.49
CA ILE A 184 -17.96 17.89 -5.15
C ILE A 184 -18.47 17.20 -6.43
N LYS A 185 -18.73 17.97 -7.48
CA LYS A 185 -19.18 17.45 -8.78
C LYS A 185 -18.16 16.47 -9.39
N THR A 186 -16.86 16.70 -9.18
CA THR A 186 -15.80 15.79 -9.62
C THR A 186 -15.81 14.49 -8.81
N VAL A 187 -16.05 14.57 -7.49
CA VAL A 187 -16.22 13.39 -6.63
C VAL A 187 -17.42 12.56 -7.10
N GLU A 188 -18.56 13.18 -7.36
CA GLU A 188 -19.76 12.52 -7.86
C GLU A 188 -19.49 11.80 -9.18
N LYS A 189 -18.75 12.42 -10.10
CA LYS A 189 -18.35 11.80 -11.37
C LYS A 189 -17.48 10.55 -11.13
N HIS A 190 -16.48 10.62 -10.26
CA HIS A 190 -15.65 9.46 -9.92
C HIS A 190 -16.46 8.38 -9.24
N ARG A 191 -17.38 8.74 -8.33
CA ARG A 191 -18.28 7.81 -7.65
C ARG A 191 -19.18 7.08 -8.65
N SER A 192 -19.79 7.79 -9.59
CA SER A 192 -20.63 7.18 -10.64
C SER A 192 -19.79 6.22 -11.50
N SER A 193 -18.62 6.65 -11.94
CA SER A 193 -17.72 5.82 -12.76
C SER A 193 -17.26 4.55 -12.03
N LEU A 194 -16.87 4.64 -10.76
CA LEU A 194 -16.44 3.46 -9.99
C LEU A 194 -17.63 2.49 -9.73
N MET A 195 -18.82 3.02 -9.45
CA MET A 195 -20.03 2.22 -9.26
C MET A 195 -20.40 1.45 -10.53
N GLU A 196 -20.34 2.10 -11.69
CA GLU A 196 -20.54 1.46 -12.99
C GLU A 196 -19.49 0.38 -13.25
N LYS A 197 -18.21 0.68 -13.05
CA LYS A 197 -17.10 -0.27 -13.26
C LYS A 197 -17.18 -1.50 -12.36
N LEU A 198 -17.62 -1.33 -11.12
CA LEU A 198 -17.77 -2.42 -10.16
C LEU A 198 -19.13 -3.12 -10.25
N ASN A 199 -20.07 -2.54 -11.00
CA ASN A 199 -21.49 -2.94 -11.03
C ASN A 199 -22.09 -2.98 -9.60
N ILE A 200 -21.80 -1.95 -8.80
CA ILE A 200 -22.28 -1.78 -7.42
C ILE A 200 -22.95 -0.42 -7.32
N HIS A 201 -24.19 -0.38 -6.83
CA HIS A 201 -25.01 0.83 -6.88
C HIS A 201 -25.41 1.39 -5.51
N ASP A 202 -24.88 0.83 -4.42
CA ASP A 202 -25.11 1.30 -3.06
C ASP A 202 -23.82 1.38 -2.24
N THR A 203 -23.79 2.28 -1.25
CA THR A 203 -22.63 2.55 -0.41
C THR A 203 -22.24 1.35 0.46
N ALA A 204 -23.21 0.61 1.01
CA ALA A 204 -22.92 -0.53 1.87
C ALA A 204 -22.19 -1.66 1.10
N SER A 205 -22.60 -1.90 -0.15
CA SER A 205 -21.95 -2.87 -1.02
C SER A 205 -20.56 -2.39 -1.47
N LEU A 206 -20.37 -1.06 -1.67
CA LEU A 206 -19.05 -0.48 -1.93
C LEU A 206 -18.12 -0.68 -0.74
N THR A 207 -18.60 -0.43 0.49
CA THR A 207 -17.82 -0.64 1.72
C THR A 207 -17.43 -2.11 1.88
N ARG A 208 -18.37 -3.05 1.69
CA ARG A 208 -18.06 -4.50 1.71
C ARG A 208 -17.04 -4.88 0.64
N HIS A 209 -17.16 -4.31 -0.56
CA HIS A 209 -16.19 -4.52 -1.63
C HIS A 209 -14.81 -3.99 -1.24
N ALA A 210 -14.73 -2.80 -0.65
CA ALA A 210 -13.47 -2.19 -0.20
C ALA A 210 -12.77 -3.03 0.88
N ILE A 211 -13.54 -3.58 1.84
CA ILE A 211 -13.04 -4.50 2.86
C ILE A 211 -12.53 -5.80 2.19
N ALA A 212 -13.36 -6.45 1.38
CA ALA A 212 -12.99 -7.68 0.69
C ALA A 212 -11.79 -7.50 -0.26
N ALA A 213 -11.68 -6.30 -0.84
CA ALA A 213 -10.54 -5.93 -1.66
C ALA A 213 -9.31 -5.48 -0.85
N GLY A 214 -9.39 -5.42 0.49
CA GLY A 214 -8.30 -4.98 1.36
C GLY A 214 -7.86 -3.54 1.10
N ILE A 215 -8.80 -2.68 0.75
CA ILE A 215 -8.58 -1.24 0.58
C ILE A 215 -8.68 -0.56 1.93
N ILE A 216 -9.61 -1.03 2.79
CA ILE A 216 -9.75 -0.64 4.19
C ILE A 216 -9.81 -1.88 5.07
N GLU A 217 -9.44 -1.73 6.34
CA GLU A 217 -9.65 -2.78 7.34
C GLU A 217 -11.09 -2.78 7.84
N SER A 218 -11.61 -3.96 8.17
CA SER A 218 -12.84 -4.03 8.95
C SER A 218 -12.50 -3.74 10.41
N SER A 219 -12.79 -2.56 10.89
CA SER A 219 -12.70 -2.20 12.31
C SER A 219 -13.86 -2.85 13.11
N VAL A 220 -14.05 -4.14 12.98
CA VAL A 220 -14.87 -4.90 13.92
C VAL A 220 -14.02 -5.13 15.15
N GLN A 221 -13.95 -4.13 16.03
CA GLN A 221 -13.60 -4.38 17.42
C GLN A 221 -14.70 -5.28 17.97
N ILE A 222 -14.42 -6.57 18.08
CA ILE A 222 -15.22 -7.48 18.90
C ILE A 222 -15.00 -7.00 20.34
N THR A 223 -15.88 -6.12 20.81
CA THR A 223 -16.01 -5.85 22.23
C THR A 223 -16.55 -7.13 22.84
N ILE A 224 -15.67 -7.98 23.34
CA ILE A 224 -16.04 -9.08 24.22
C ILE A 224 -16.48 -8.42 25.54
N LEU A 225 -17.80 -8.37 25.78
CA LEU A 225 -18.40 -8.05 27.07
C LEU A 225 -18.15 -9.19 28.05
#